data_b439e5ad88d03845a8a230624c4fd388
#
_entry.id   b439e5ad88d03845a8a230624c4fd388
#
_cell.length_a   1.000
_cell.length_b   1.000
_cell.length_c   1.000
_cell.angle_alpha   90.00
_cell.angle_beta   90.00
_cell.angle_gamma   90.00
#
_symmetry.space_group_name_H-M   'P 1'
#
loop_
_entity.id
_entity.type
_entity.pdbx_description
1 polymer ?
#
loop_
_entity_poly.entity_id
_entity_poly.type
_entity_poly.pdbx_seq_one_letter_code
_entity_poly.pdbx_strand_id
1 'polypeptide(L)'
;YQLLTDFEADPKARREKIENAVKIAEKADVVVMLIGEHPRFGGEKAARVNIDIPIIQQELFRAVSAVNDNIVTVLFNHRPLDLREISAKSKAILDVWFPGTKGAEGIVNMLFGDTAPEGRLSMCFPRSVGQCPVFYNMLPTDHPVTLPSRFVTGYIDSPIEPLYSFGEGMTYTEFEYGEIVLDKSELHEGETLTASIKVKNVGDRDGYETVQLYIRDLYASVSRPVKELKRFKKVEVKAGETVNVEFTLTCDDFRFHNIQMEYVWEPGEIRIFIGKNSLCTEYKTVMLAE
;
A
#
# COMPACT_ATOMS: atom_id res chain seq x y z
N TYR A 1 -13.56 -21.86 14.70
CA TYR A 1 -13.51 -23.06 13.84
C TYR A 1 -14.90 -23.60 13.53
N GLN A 2 -15.77 -23.82 14.52
CA GLN A 2 -17.12 -24.37 14.32
C GLN A 2 -18.08 -23.47 13.52
N LEU A 3 -17.92 -22.15 13.55
CA LEU A 3 -18.80 -21.21 12.82
C LEU A 3 -18.48 -21.07 11.33
N LEU A 4 -17.29 -21.49 10.89
CA LEU A 4 -16.99 -21.66 9.47
C LEU A 4 -17.64 -22.95 8.93
N THR A 5 -17.76 -23.96 9.76
CA THR A 5 -18.34 -25.24 9.39
C THR A 5 -19.86 -25.19 9.19
N ASP A 6 -20.59 -24.31 9.89
CA ASP A 6 -22.05 -24.24 9.76
C ASP A 6 -22.49 -23.62 8.40
N PHE A 7 -21.70 -22.72 7.81
CA PHE A 7 -21.92 -22.24 6.44
C PHE A 7 -21.41 -23.21 5.38
N GLU A 8 -20.50 -24.12 5.73
CA GLU A 8 -19.95 -25.17 4.87
C GLU A 8 -20.71 -26.50 4.96
N ALA A 9 -21.61 -26.65 5.93
CA ALA A 9 -22.18 -27.94 6.32
C ALA A 9 -23.06 -28.59 5.22
N ASP A 10 -23.58 -27.83 4.25
CA ASP A 10 -24.34 -28.39 3.14
C ASP A 10 -23.73 -28.00 1.77
N PRO A 11 -22.93 -28.88 1.16
CA PRO A 11 -22.36 -28.62 -0.17
C PRO A 11 -23.41 -28.38 -1.27
N LYS A 12 -24.62 -28.94 -1.13
CA LYS A 12 -25.70 -28.74 -2.09
C LYS A 12 -26.27 -27.32 -2.00
N ALA A 13 -26.60 -26.89 -0.80
CA ALA A 13 -27.10 -25.52 -0.55
C ALA A 13 -26.07 -24.46 -0.98
N ARG A 14 -24.76 -24.70 -0.73
CA ARG A 14 -23.67 -23.83 -1.18
C ARG A 14 -23.66 -23.73 -2.71
N ARG A 15 -23.73 -24.83 -3.43
CA ARG A 15 -23.73 -24.87 -4.89
C ARG A 15 -24.93 -24.12 -5.46
N GLU A 16 -26.13 -24.35 -4.94
CA GLU A 16 -27.34 -23.64 -5.35
C GLU A 16 -27.21 -22.11 -5.17
N LYS A 17 -26.59 -21.64 -4.07
CA LYS A 17 -26.36 -20.21 -3.82
C LYS A 17 -25.37 -19.63 -4.83
N ILE A 18 -24.27 -20.33 -5.15
CA ILE A 18 -23.30 -19.90 -6.14
C ILE A 18 -23.95 -19.84 -7.54
N GLU A 19 -24.72 -20.86 -7.92
CA GLU A 19 -25.44 -20.91 -9.21
C GLU A 19 -26.42 -19.73 -9.34
N ASN A 20 -27.13 -19.39 -8.25
CA ASN A 20 -28.02 -18.23 -8.25
C ASN A 20 -27.27 -16.91 -8.39
N ALA A 21 -26.12 -16.76 -7.72
CA ALA A 21 -25.26 -15.58 -7.87
C ALA A 21 -24.73 -15.44 -9.30
N VAL A 22 -24.31 -16.54 -9.91
CA VAL A 22 -23.88 -16.59 -11.34
C VAL A 22 -24.97 -16.10 -12.27
N LYS A 23 -26.21 -16.62 -12.13
CA LYS A 23 -27.35 -16.20 -12.96
C LYS A 23 -27.68 -14.71 -12.85
N ILE A 24 -27.43 -14.12 -11.67
CA ILE A 24 -27.61 -12.67 -11.47
C ILE A 24 -26.44 -11.91 -12.13
N ALA A 25 -25.21 -12.39 -11.92
CA ALA A 25 -24.01 -11.77 -12.44
C ALA A 25 -23.96 -11.74 -13.98
N GLU A 26 -24.46 -12.80 -14.66
CA GLU A 26 -24.56 -12.86 -16.13
C GLU A 26 -25.38 -11.73 -16.74
N LYS A 27 -26.31 -11.16 -15.96
CA LYS A 27 -27.25 -10.11 -16.43
C LYS A 27 -26.89 -8.72 -15.92
N ALA A 28 -25.89 -8.62 -15.06
CA ALA A 28 -25.50 -7.37 -14.44
C ALA A 28 -24.49 -6.63 -15.33
N ASP A 29 -24.64 -5.31 -15.46
CA ASP A 29 -23.64 -4.44 -16.10
C ASP A 29 -22.38 -4.33 -15.26
N VAL A 30 -22.52 -4.34 -13.93
CA VAL A 30 -21.44 -4.29 -12.93
C VAL A 30 -21.78 -5.21 -11.78
N VAL A 31 -20.81 -5.98 -11.31
CA VAL A 31 -20.94 -6.80 -10.11
C VAL A 31 -20.12 -6.18 -8.98
N VAL A 32 -20.76 -5.78 -7.90
CA VAL A 32 -20.08 -5.35 -6.68
C VAL A 32 -20.03 -6.53 -5.70
N MET A 33 -18.82 -7.04 -5.46
CA MET A 33 -18.58 -8.17 -4.56
C MET A 33 -18.03 -7.70 -3.21
N LEU A 34 -18.79 -7.93 -2.14
CA LEU A 34 -18.34 -7.68 -0.77
C LEU A 34 -17.74 -8.97 -0.22
N ILE A 35 -16.43 -8.99 -0.04
CA ILE A 35 -15.68 -10.18 0.39
C ILE A 35 -14.66 -9.81 1.46
N GLY A 36 -14.10 -10.81 2.12
CA GLY A 36 -13.05 -10.62 3.11
C GLY A 36 -13.23 -11.44 4.37
N GLU A 37 -12.67 -10.94 5.45
CA GLU A 37 -12.68 -11.63 6.74
C GLU A 37 -13.93 -11.32 7.55
N HIS A 38 -14.49 -12.35 8.19
CA HIS A 38 -15.52 -12.16 9.19
C HIS A 38 -14.93 -11.45 10.43
N PRO A 39 -15.69 -10.58 11.16
CA PRO A 39 -15.19 -9.86 12.34
C PRO A 39 -14.54 -10.75 13.42
N ARG A 40 -14.90 -12.01 13.51
CA ARG A 40 -14.29 -12.98 14.46
C ARG A 40 -12.88 -13.44 14.08
N PHE A 41 -12.39 -13.11 12.88
CA PHE A 41 -11.03 -13.42 12.45
C PHE A 41 -10.03 -12.34 12.81
N GLY A 42 -10.45 -11.25 13.43
CA GLY A 42 -9.62 -10.18 13.93
C GLY A 42 -9.72 -9.98 15.42
N GLY A 43 -8.76 -9.24 15.97
CA GLY A 43 -8.68 -8.93 17.39
C GLY A 43 -7.90 -9.96 18.21
N GLU A 44 -8.08 -9.91 19.51
CA GLU A 44 -7.37 -10.79 20.45
C GLU A 44 -7.68 -12.27 20.20
N LYS A 45 -6.65 -13.11 20.24
CA LYS A 45 -6.75 -14.57 19.99
C LYS A 45 -7.24 -14.97 18.60
N ALA A 46 -7.13 -14.07 17.62
CA ALA A 46 -7.57 -14.30 16.24
C ALA A 46 -6.38 -14.32 15.24
N ALA A 47 -5.22 -14.80 15.66
CA ALA A 47 -4.07 -14.99 14.78
C ALA A 47 -4.36 -16.07 13.72
N ARG A 48 -3.95 -15.81 12.47
CA ARG A 48 -4.09 -16.75 11.36
C ARG A 48 -2.73 -17.01 10.73
N VAL A 49 -2.46 -18.27 10.41
CA VAL A 49 -1.29 -18.70 9.64
C VAL A 49 -1.56 -18.51 8.14
N ASN A 50 -2.78 -18.86 7.69
CA ASN A 50 -3.20 -18.66 6.31
C ASN A 50 -3.83 -17.28 6.14
N ILE A 51 -3.37 -16.53 5.15
CA ILE A 51 -3.85 -15.19 4.79
C ILE A 51 -4.75 -15.18 3.56
N ASP A 52 -5.21 -16.33 3.10
CA ASP A 52 -6.13 -16.41 1.97
C ASP A 52 -7.52 -15.87 2.34
N ILE A 53 -8.21 -15.37 1.34
CA ILE A 53 -9.66 -15.15 1.40
C ILE A 53 -10.34 -16.49 1.73
N PRO A 54 -11.42 -16.52 2.54
CA PRO A 54 -12.13 -17.76 2.85
C PRO A 54 -12.52 -18.54 1.59
N ILE A 55 -12.30 -19.86 1.60
CA ILE A 55 -12.40 -20.72 0.40
C ILE A 55 -13.76 -20.60 -0.29
N ILE A 56 -14.86 -20.47 0.45
CA ILE A 56 -16.21 -20.30 -0.12
C ILE A 56 -16.30 -19.01 -0.93
N GLN A 57 -15.69 -17.93 -0.45
CA GLN A 57 -15.67 -16.65 -1.16
C GLN A 57 -14.78 -16.71 -2.40
N GLN A 58 -13.68 -17.49 -2.36
CA GLN A 58 -12.88 -17.75 -3.56
C GLN A 58 -13.67 -18.54 -4.62
N GLU A 59 -14.41 -19.58 -4.21
CA GLU A 59 -15.28 -20.34 -5.12
C GLU A 59 -16.36 -19.46 -5.76
N LEU A 60 -17.01 -18.61 -4.97
CA LEU A 60 -17.99 -17.64 -5.46
C LEU A 60 -17.35 -16.65 -6.44
N PHE A 61 -16.20 -16.09 -6.08
CA PHE A 61 -15.48 -15.13 -6.93
C PHE A 61 -15.08 -15.75 -8.28
N ARG A 62 -14.56 -16.99 -8.26
CA ARG A 62 -14.21 -17.72 -9.49
C ARG A 62 -15.42 -17.98 -10.37
N ALA A 63 -16.53 -18.40 -9.80
CA ALA A 63 -17.77 -18.67 -10.54
C ALA A 63 -18.35 -17.40 -11.16
N VAL A 64 -18.40 -16.30 -10.42
CA VAL A 64 -18.89 -15.01 -10.88
C VAL A 64 -17.94 -14.41 -11.94
N SER A 65 -16.63 -14.43 -11.70
CA SER A 65 -15.65 -13.89 -12.65
C SER A 65 -15.49 -14.71 -13.94
N ALA A 66 -16.08 -15.89 -14.01
CA ALA A 66 -16.15 -16.67 -15.25
C ALA A 66 -17.24 -16.18 -16.20
N VAL A 67 -18.24 -15.44 -15.72
CA VAL A 67 -19.41 -14.99 -16.49
C VAL A 67 -19.53 -13.47 -16.60
N ASN A 68 -18.82 -12.73 -15.76
CA ASN A 68 -18.81 -11.26 -15.79
C ASN A 68 -17.41 -10.76 -15.42
N ASP A 69 -16.80 -9.95 -16.27
CA ASP A 69 -15.46 -9.37 -16.09
C ASP A 69 -15.48 -7.95 -15.52
N ASN A 70 -16.68 -7.37 -15.31
CA ASN A 70 -16.85 -6.04 -14.74
C ASN A 70 -17.15 -6.12 -13.22
N ILE A 71 -16.13 -6.53 -12.47
CA ILE A 71 -16.22 -6.76 -11.05
C ILE A 71 -15.52 -5.63 -10.29
N VAL A 72 -16.22 -5.05 -9.32
CA VAL A 72 -15.67 -4.19 -8.28
C VAL A 72 -15.69 -4.95 -6.97
N THR A 73 -14.53 -5.13 -6.36
CA THR A 73 -14.40 -5.81 -5.07
C THR A 73 -14.34 -4.80 -3.92
N VAL A 74 -15.19 -4.96 -2.93
CA VAL A 74 -15.11 -4.25 -1.64
C VAL A 74 -14.57 -5.23 -0.62
N LEU A 75 -13.36 -4.97 -0.13
CA LEU A 75 -12.60 -5.86 0.73
C LEU A 75 -12.71 -5.44 2.19
N PHE A 76 -13.21 -6.36 3.03
CA PHE A 76 -13.22 -6.21 4.48
C PHE A 76 -12.16 -7.12 5.10
N ASN A 77 -11.17 -6.57 5.77
CA ASN A 77 -10.04 -7.33 6.28
C ASN A 77 -9.46 -6.77 7.57
N HIS A 78 -8.83 -7.62 8.37
CA HIS A 78 -8.11 -7.25 9.59
C HIS A 78 -6.60 -7.16 9.36
N ARG A 79 -6.14 -7.70 8.25
CA ARG A 79 -4.73 -7.84 7.85
C ARG A 79 -4.62 -7.86 6.33
N PRO A 80 -3.44 -7.59 5.77
CA PRO A 80 -3.20 -7.87 4.35
C PRO A 80 -3.47 -9.35 4.04
N LEU A 81 -4.23 -9.58 2.98
CA LEU A 81 -4.61 -10.91 2.50
C LEU A 81 -3.95 -11.21 1.16
N ASP A 82 -3.87 -12.48 0.80
CA ASP A 82 -3.50 -12.88 -0.57
C ASP A 82 -4.64 -12.53 -1.53
N LEU A 83 -4.41 -11.50 -2.33
CA LEU A 83 -5.38 -10.96 -3.27
C LEU A 83 -5.01 -11.23 -4.73
N ARG A 84 -4.04 -12.10 -5.02
CA ARG A 84 -3.54 -12.31 -6.39
C ARG A 84 -4.65 -12.61 -7.39
N GLU A 85 -5.55 -13.54 -7.07
CA GLU A 85 -6.64 -13.91 -7.96
C GLU A 85 -7.67 -12.79 -8.10
N ILE A 86 -8.01 -12.12 -7.00
CA ILE A 86 -8.96 -11.02 -6.98
C ILE A 86 -8.40 -9.82 -7.75
N SER A 87 -7.15 -9.48 -7.51
CA SER A 87 -6.45 -8.39 -8.20
C SER A 87 -6.38 -8.59 -9.71
N ALA A 88 -6.19 -9.84 -10.14
CA ALA A 88 -6.08 -10.16 -11.56
C ALA A 88 -7.41 -10.04 -12.33
N LYS A 89 -8.55 -10.12 -11.65
CA LYS A 89 -9.87 -10.19 -12.28
C LYS A 89 -10.81 -9.05 -11.91
N SER A 90 -10.57 -8.33 -10.83
CA SER A 90 -11.36 -7.15 -10.47
C SER A 90 -10.92 -5.92 -11.26
N LYS A 91 -11.86 -5.11 -11.73
CA LYS A 91 -11.59 -3.80 -12.33
C LYS A 91 -11.14 -2.78 -11.31
N ALA A 92 -11.65 -2.90 -10.06
CA ALA A 92 -11.25 -2.09 -8.92
C ALA A 92 -11.38 -2.90 -7.62
N ILE A 93 -10.54 -2.56 -6.66
CA ILE A 93 -10.62 -3.08 -5.29
C ILE A 93 -10.67 -1.88 -4.35
N LEU A 94 -11.73 -1.81 -3.55
CA LEU A 94 -11.86 -0.85 -2.47
C LEU A 94 -11.57 -1.57 -1.15
N ASP A 95 -10.39 -1.31 -0.58
CA ASP A 95 -9.99 -1.85 0.72
C ASP A 95 -10.57 -0.95 1.83
N VAL A 96 -11.50 -1.48 2.58
CA VAL A 96 -12.25 -0.72 3.59
C VAL A 96 -11.88 -1.10 5.02
N TRP A 97 -11.01 -2.07 5.22
CA TRP A 97 -10.65 -2.58 6.54
C TRP A 97 -11.90 -2.85 7.40
N PHE A 98 -12.01 -2.15 8.54
CA PHE A 98 -13.19 -2.14 9.42
C PHE A 98 -13.78 -0.73 9.46
N PRO A 99 -14.71 -0.40 8.56
CA PRO A 99 -15.14 0.98 8.34
C PRO A 99 -16.06 1.53 9.46
N GLY A 100 -16.42 0.72 10.46
CA GLY A 100 -17.24 1.14 11.58
C GLY A 100 -18.71 1.43 11.22
N THR A 101 -19.41 2.17 12.09
CA THR A 101 -20.86 2.39 12.01
C THR A 101 -21.29 3.11 10.71
N LYS A 102 -20.50 4.05 10.22
CA LYS A 102 -20.79 4.83 9.00
C LYS A 102 -20.17 4.22 7.72
N GLY A 103 -19.62 3.03 7.83
CA GLY A 103 -18.91 2.38 6.74
C GLY A 103 -19.73 2.16 5.48
N ALA A 104 -20.99 1.74 5.62
CA ALA A 104 -21.88 1.52 4.48
C ALA A 104 -22.10 2.80 3.68
N GLU A 105 -22.35 3.92 4.37
CA GLU A 105 -22.53 5.23 3.74
C GLU A 105 -21.25 5.67 3.02
N GLY A 106 -20.07 5.55 3.65
CA GLY A 106 -18.78 5.88 3.04
C GLY A 106 -18.46 5.03 1.82
N ILE A 107 -18.71 3.71 1.87
CA ILE A 107 -18.51 2.79 0.75
C ILE A 107 -19.41 3.18 -0.44
N VAL A 108 -20.70 3.43 -0.20
CA VAL A 108 -21.66 3.82 -1.23
C VAL A 108 -21.24 5.14 -1.88
N ASN A 109 -20.88 6.16 -1.09
CA ASN A 109 -20.43 7.44 -1.61
C ASN A 109 -19.19 7.30 -2.50
N MET A 110 -18.23 6.42 -2.15
CA MET A 110 -17.09 6.14 -3.01
C MET A 110 -17.50 5.39 -4.27
N LEU A 111 -18.32 4.34 -4.18
CA LEU A 111 -18.73 3.54 -5.34
C LEU A 111 -19.50 4.36 -6.38
N PHE A 112 -20.30 5.35 -5.95
CA PHE A 112 -21.07 6.22 -6.83
C PHE A 112 -20.37 7.55 -7.18
N GLY A 113 -19.17 7.78 -6.61
CA GLY A 113 -18.34 8.94 -6.94
C GLY A 113 -18.74 10.25 -6.25
N ASP A 114 -19.57 10.18 -5.21
CA ASP A 114 -19.90 11.35 -4.36
C ASP A 114 -18.68 11.81 -3.56
N THR A 115 -17.79 10.86 -3.20
CA THR A 115 -16.49 11.12 -2.60
C THR A 115 -15.43 10.26 -3.27
N ALA A 116 -14.20 10.76 -3.39
CA ALA A 116 -13.09 9.99 -3.91
C ALA A 116 -12.38 9.21 -2.79
N PRO A 117 -11.80 8.03 -3.07
CA PRO A 117 -10.85 7.39 -2.16
C PRO A 117 -9.62 8.27 -1.96
N GLU A 118 -9.18 8.42 -0.70
CA GLU A 118 -8.06 9.31 -0.34
C GLU A 118 -7.04 8.60 0.57
N GLY A 119 -7.35 7.37 0.97
CA GLY A 119 -6.49 6.56 1.82
C GLY A 119 -5.26 6.03 1.08
N ARG A 120 -4.22 5.71 1.86
CA ARG A 120 -3.02 5.03 1.38
C ARG A 120 -2.75 3.84 2.28
N LEU A 121 -2.27 2.75 1.69
CA LEU A 121 -1.96 1.53 2.44
C LEU A 121 -0.87 1.80 3.47
N SER A 122 -1.15 1.49 4.73
CA SER A 122 -0.21 1.60 5.85
C SER A 122 0.65 0.36 6.06
N MET A 123 0.50 -0.64 5.20
CA MET A 123 1.32 -1.86 5.14
C MET A 123 1.28 -2.47 3.74
N CYS A 124 2.28 -3.30 3.44
CA CYS A 124 2.32 -4.01 2.17
C CYS A 124 1.33 -5.16 2.16
N PHE A 125 0.71 -5.43 1.00
CA PHE A 125 -0.03 -6.66 0.76
C PHE A 125 0.89 -7.69 0.10
N PRO A 126 1.15 -8.84 0.73
CA PRO A 126 2.02 -9.87 0.15
C PRO A 126 1.33 -10.56 -1.03
N ARG A 127 2.11 -11.18 -1.89
CA ARG A 127 1.57 -12.07 -2.93
C ARG A 127 1.13 -13.41 -2.37
N SER A 128 1.78 -13.86 -1.30
CA SER A 128 1.39 -15.10 -0.60
C SER A 128 1.96 -15.09 0.81
N VAL A 129 1.50 -16.03 1.64
CA VAL A 129 2.04 -16.21 2.99
C VAL A 129 3.56 -16.45 3.01
N GLY A 130 4.13 -17.02 1.94
CA GLY A 130 5.56 -17.25 1.81
C GLY A 130 6.41 -15.98 1.75
N GLN A 131 5.82 -14.83 1.42
CA GLN A 131 6.51 -13.54 1.49
C GLN A 131 6.51 -12.91 2.88
N CYS A 132 5.67 -13.39 3.81
CA CYS A 132 5.56 -12.78 5.14
C CYS A 132 6.77 -13.12 6.02
N PRO A 133 7.37 -12.13 6.70
CA PRO A 133 7.02 -10.71 6.71
C PRO A 133 7.54 -9.95 5.48
N VAL A 134 6.77 -9.01 4.95
CA VAL A 134 7.15 -8.12 3.85
C VAL A 134 7.07 -6.66 4.27
N PHE A 135 8.20 -5.95 4.18
CA PHE A 135 8.35 -4.57 4.63
C PHE A 135 8.90 -3.71 3.50
N TYR A 136 8.40 -2.48 3.37
CA TYR A 136 8.97 -1.49 2.45
C TYR A 136 10.35 -1.00 2.92
N ASN A 137 10.61 -1.06 4.22
CA ASN A 137 11.81 -0.58 4.89
C ASN A 137 12.76 -1.73 5.30
N MET A 138 12.81 -2.78 4.49
CA MET A 138 13.75 -3.89 4.72
C MET A 138 15.21 -3.41 4.70
N LEU A 139 16.08 -4.18 5.33
CA LEU A 139 17.52 -3.95 5.23
C LEU A 139 18.02 -4.33 3.83
N PRO A 140 19.08 -3.66 3.33
CA PRO A 140 19.67 -4.01 2.05
C PRO A 140 20.28 -5.42 2.09
N THR A 141 20.31 -6.06 0.94
CA THR A 141 21.01 -7.33 0.72
C THR A 141 22.23 -7.09 -0.17
N ASP A 142 23.25 -7.90 -0.02
CA ASP A 142 24.47 -7.91 -0.84
C ASP A 142 24.22 -8.49 -2.25
N HIS A 143 23.12 -9.22 -2.44
CA HIS A 143 22.72 -9.81 -3.72
C HIS A 143 21.34 -9.32 -4.18
N PRO A 144 21.19 -8.00 -4.49
CA PRO A 144 19.91 -7.47 -4.92
C PRO A 144 19.47 -8.05 -6.26
N VAL A 145 18.15 -8.18 -6.48
CA VAL A 145 17.55 -8.73 -7.72
C VAL A 145 17.92 -7.94 -8.99
N THR A 146 18.44 -6.74 -8.86
CA THR A 146 18.94 -5.93 -9.98
C THR A 146 20.24 -6.44 -10.58
N LEU A 147 20.94 -7.36 -9.91
CA LEU A 147 22.15 -7.98 -10.46
C LEU A 147 21.79 -8.99 -11.55
N PRO A 148 22.53 -9.04 -12.67
CA PRO A 148 22.30 -10.02 -13.73
C PRO A 148 22.87 -11.40 -13.35
N SER A 149 22.36 -11.97 -12.28
CA SER A 149 22.81 -13.24 -11.70
C SER A 149 21.64 -14.05 -11.18
N ARG A 150 21.75 -15.40 -11.25
CA ARG A 150 20.82 -16.29 -10.57
C ARG A 150 21.04 -16.36 -9.06
N PHE A 151 22.14 -15.84 -8.57
CA PHE A 151 22.49 -15.79 -7.13
C PHE A 151 22.07 -14.46 -6.53
N VAL A 152 20.77 -14.12 -6.66
CA VAL A 152 20.18 -12.92 -6.08
C VAL A 152 19.22 -13.27 -4.96
N THR A 153 19.00 -12.35 -4.03
CA THR A 153 17.98 -12.48 -3.01
C THR A 153 16.60 -12.36 -3.66
N GLY A 154 15.86 -13.45 -3.72
CA GLY A 154 14.54 -13.47 -4.36
C GLY A 154 13.90 -14.84 -4.32
N TYR A 155 12.71 -14.94 -4.88
CA TYR A 155 11.96 -16.19 -5.04
C TYR A 155 12.12 -16.70 -6.48
N ILE A 156 12.08 -18.02 -6.66
CA ILE A 156 12.14 -18.64 -7.99
C ILE A 156 10.78 -18.66 -8.70
N ASP A 157 9.71 -18.47 -7.94
CA ASP A 157 8.33 -18.63 -8.38
C ASP A 157 7.44 -17.39 -8.15
N SER A 158 8.02 -16.32 -7.61
CA SER A 158 7.31 -15.07 -7.34
C SER A 158 8.24 -13.86 -7.44
N PRO A 159 7.75 -12.69 -7.86
CA PRO A 159 8.45 -11.43 -7.66
C PRO A 159 8.74 -11.18 -6.17
N ILE A 160 9.82 -10.46 -5.88
CA ILE A 160 10.18 -10.06 -4.51
C ILE A 160 9.26 -8.94 -3.99
N GLU A 161 8.79 -8.09 -4.90
CA GLU A 161 7.90 -6.99 -4.58
C GLU A 161 6.55 -7.53 -4.10
N PRO A 162 5.92 -6.88 -3.11
CA PRO A 162 4.58 -7.22 -2.67
C PRO A 162 3.55 -7.05 -3.80
N LEU A 163 2.34 -7.52 -3.60
CA LEU A 163 1.25 -7.30 -4.55
C LEU A 163 0.84 -5.83 -4.58
N TYR A 164 0.71 -5.22 -3.39
CA TYR A 164 0.53 -3.78 -3.21
C TYR A 164 1.53 -3.28 -2.17
N SER A 165 2.17 -2.16 -2.48
CA SER A 165 3.24 -1.60 -1.66
C SER A 165 2.72 -0.65 -0.58
N PHE A 166 3.53 -0.43 0.44
CA PHE A 166 3.27 0.60 1.44
C PHE A 166 3.10 1.98 0.79
N GLY A 167 2.10 2.72 1.25
CA GLY A 167 1.79 4.05 0.74
C GLY A 167 0.99 4.04 -0.57
N GLU A 168 0.72 2.88 -1.18
CA GLU A 168 -0.04 2.77 -2.41
C GLU A 168 -1.52 3.07 -2.21
N GLY A 169 -2.15 3.62 -3.23
CA GLY A 169 -3.57 3.92 -3.28
C GLY A 169 -3.90 4.81 -4.46
N MET A 170 -5.14 4.77 -4.88
CA MET A 170 -5.67 5.50 -6.03
C MET A 170 -6.79 6.43 -5.61
N THR A 171 -7.08 7.42 -6.43
CA THR A 171 -8.22 8.33 -6.29
C THR A 171 -8.90 8.51 -7.65
N TYR A 172 -9.90 9.38 -7.75
CA TYR A 172 -10.65 9.60 -9.00
C TYR A 172 -10.09 10.75 -9.86
N THR A 173 -8.86 11.16 -9.57
CA THR A 173 -8.10 12.10 -10.39
C THR A 173 -6.65 11.63 -10.49
N GLU A 174 -5.82 12.30 -11.26
CA GLU A 174 -4.44 11.94 -11.51
C GLU A 174 -3.51 13.09 -11.12
N PHE A 175 -2.37 12.74 -10.47
CA PHE A 175 -1.39 13.70 -10.03
C PHE A 175 -0.04 13.46 -10.69
N GLU A 176 0.56 14.53 -11.20
CA GLU A 176 1.94 14.56 -11.68
C GLU A 176 2.83 15.23 -10.62
N TYR A 177 4.01 14.65 -10.44
CA TYR A 177 5.04 15.13 -9.52
C TYR A 177 6.14 15.81 -10.32
N GLY A 178 6.53 17.02 -9.88
CA GLY A 178 7.66 17.75 -10.43
C GLY A 178 9.00 17.26 -9.87
N GLU A 179 10.02 18.09 -10.03
CA GLU A 179 11.34 17.80 -9.45
C GLU A 179 11.38 18.08 -7.96
N ILE A 180 12.14 17.25 -7.22
CA ILE A 180 12.45 17.47 -5.81
C ILE A 180 13.45 18.62 -5.72
N VAL A 181 13.18 19.57 -4.84
CA VAL A 181 14.07 20.72 -4.55
C VAL A 181 14.44 20.67 -3.08
N LEU A 182 15.75 20.78 -2.81
CA LEU A 182 16.29 20.95 -1.48
C LEU A 182 16.81 22.40 -1.33
N ASP A 183 16.60 23.02 -0.17
CA ASP A 183 17.08 24.38 0.11
C ASP A 183 18.61 24.45 0.31
N LYS A 184 19.24 23.30 0.59
CA LYS A 184 20.68 23.16 0.75
C LYS A 184 21.16 21.77 0.33
N SER A 185 22.43 21.67 -0.04
CA SER A 185 23.08 20.39 -0.42
C SER A 185 23.91 19.79 0.71
N GLU A 186 24.15 20.55 1.76
CA GLU A 186 24.89 20.16 2.97
C GLU A 186 24.13 20.58 4.22
N LEU A 187 24.10 19.74 5.24
CA LEU A 187 23.37 19.94 6.48
C LEU A 187 24.27 19.64 7.66
N HIS A 188 24.42 20.62 8.56
CA HIS A 188 25.15 20.46 9.82
C HIS A 188 24.21 20.11 10.98
N GLU A 189 24.77 19.50 12.02
CA GLU A 189 24.01 19.19 13.21
C GLU A 189 23.43 20.47 13.84
N GLY A 190 22.14 20.42 14.18
CA GLY A 190 21.37 21.55 14.71
C GLY A 190 20.62 22.37 13.64
N GLU A 191 20.89 22.17 12.35
CA GLU A 191 20.19 22.82 11.27
C GLU A 191 18.91 22.06 10.85
N THR A 192 18.15 22.67 9.95
CA THR A 192 16.98 22.08 9.29
C THR A 192 17.18 22.04 7.78
N LEU A 193 16.61 21.03 7.13
CA LEU A 193 16.54 20.88 5.68
C LEU A 193 15.09 21.06 5.23
N THR A 194 14.84 21.94 4.25
CA THR A 194 13.55 22.03 3.58
C THR A 194 13.61 21.28 2.25
N ALA A 195 12.76 20.26 2.12
CA ALA A 195 12.57 19.54 0.88
C ALA A 195 11.19 19.87 0.31
N SER A 196 11.08 20.19 -0.97
CA SER A 196 9.82 20.55 -1.61
C SER A 196 9.64 19.87 -2.97
N ILE A 197 8.37 19.77 -3.38
CA ILE A 197 7.97 19.24 -4.67
C ILE A 197 6.69 19.91 -5.14
N LYS A 198 6.57 20.13 -6.45
CA LYS A 198 5.31 20.57 -7.05
C LYS A 198 4.47 19.35 -7.39
N VAL A 199 3.17 19.38 -7.02
CA VAL A 199 2.18 18.37 -7.37
C VAL A 199 1.08 19.05 -8.17
N LYS A 200 0.85 18.53 -9.38
CA LYS A 200 -0.19 19.03 -10.30
C LYS A 200 -1.29 18.00 -10.42
N ASN A 201 -2.52 18.43 -10.28
CA ASN A 201 -3.68 17.63 -10.64
C ASN A 201 -3.91 17.76 -12.17
N VAL A 202 -3.72 16.65 -12.89
CA VAL A 202 -3.88 16.61 -14.36
C VAL A 202 -5.22 16.02 -14.78
N GLY A 203 -6.04 15.57 -13.82
CA GLY A 203 -7.39 15.11 -14.08
C GLY A 203 -8.42 16.25 -14.12
N ASP A 204 -9.68 15.88 -14.24
CA ASP A 204 -10.83 16.77 -14.39
C ASP A 204 -11.63 16.99 -13.10
N ARG A 205 -11.17 16.44 -11.98
CA ARG A 205 -11.82 16.53 -10.67
C ARG A 205 -10.85 17.04 -9.61
N ASP A 206 -11.38 17.78 -8.64
CA ASP A 206 -10.65 18.11 -7.42
C ASP A 206 -10.34 16.84 -6.65
N GLY A 207 -9.19 16.78 -5.96
CA GLY A 207 -8.80 15.61 -5.21
C GLY A 207 -7.75 15.90 -4.16
N TYR A 208 -7.55 14.90 -3.29
CA TYR A 208 -6.52 14.96 -2.27
C TYR A 208 -5.38 13.99 -2.63
N GLU A 209 -4.16 14.50 -2.58
CA GLU A 209 -2.96 13.69 -2.72
C GLU A 209 -2.21 13.57 -1.39
N THR A 210 -1.76 12.36 -1.07
CA THR A 210 -0.91 12.11 0.10
C THR A 210 0.53 12.00 -0.36
N VAL A 211 1.23 13.12 -0.31
CA VAL A 211 2.65 13.23 -0.68
C VAL A 211 3.50 12.68 0.46
N GLN A 212 4.40 11.74 0.14
CA GLN A 212 5.19 11.00 1.11
C GLN A 212 6.68 11.29 0.90
N LEU A 213 7.40 11.63 1.98
CA LEU A 213 8.84 11.86 1.96
C LEU A 213 9.55 10.72 2.68
N TYR A 214 10.52 10.14 1.98
CA TYR A 214 11.36 9.06 2.50
C TYR A 214 12.83 9.48 2.45
N ILE A 215 13.62 8.86 3.32
CA ILE A 215 15.08 8.97 3.28
C ILE A 215 15.71 7.60 3.09
N ARG A 216 16.95 7.61 2.59
CA ARG A 216 17.85 6.47 2.60
C ARG A 216 19.24 6.95 2.99
N ASP A 217 19.73 6.40 4.08
CA ASP A 217 21.12 6.50 4.47
C ASP A 217 21.90 5.38 3.76
N LEU A 218 22.94 5.74 3.03
CA LEU A 218 23.69 4.78 2.22
C LEU A 218 24.81 4.09 3.01
N TYR A 219 25.46 4.84 3.88
CA TYR A 219 26.65 4.39 4.60
C TYR A 219 26.58 4.86 6.04
N ALA A 220 26.29 3.95 6.93
CA ALA A 220 26.22 4.20 8.37
C ALA A 220 26.99 3.12 9.15
N SER A 221 27.28 3.38 10.42
CA SER A 221 27.97 2.43 11.31
C SER A 221 27.17 1.14 11.55
N VAL A 222 25.86 1.13 11.23
CA VAL A 222 24.98 -0.04 11.22
C VAL A 222 24.17 -0.08 9.93
N SER A 223 23.69 -1.27 9.54
CA SER A 223 22.84 -1.40 8.36
C SER A 223 21.55 -0.60 8.50
N ARG A 224 21.28 0.29 7.53
CA ARG A 224 20.09 1.13 7.49
C ARG A 224 19.07 0.59 6.49
N PRO A 225 17.76 0.81 6.74
CA PRO A 225 16.73 0.40 5.80
C PRO A 225 16.92 0.98 4.39
N VAL A 226 16.49 0.24 3.37
CA VAL A 226 16.53 0.72 1.98
C VAL A 226 15.72 1.98 1.76
N LYS A 227 14.74 2.26 2.62
CA LYS A 227 13.91 3.47 2.61
C LYS A 227 13.18 3.63 3.94
N GLU A 228 13.08 4.84 4.46
CA GLU A 228 12.36 5.15 5.70
C GLU A 228 11.40 6.33 5.46
N LEU A 229 10.11 6.17 5.73
CA LEU A 229 9.14 7.27 5.72
C LEU A 229 9.42 8.20 6.89
N LYS A 230 9.70 9.46 6.62
CA LYS A 230 9.93 10.48 7.66
C LYS A 230 8.78 11.47 7.76
N ARG A 231 8.16 11.83 6.63
CA ARG A 231 7.05 12.81 6.60
C ARG A 231 6.02 12.39 5.55
N PHE A 232 4.79 12.84 5.77
CA PHE A 232 3.77 12.86 4.73
C PHE A 232 2.83 14.05 4.93
N LYS A 233 2.24 14.52 3.84
CA LYS A 233 1.20 15.56 3.86
C LYS A 233 0.09 15.18 2.91
N LYS A 234 -1.15 15.29 3.39
CA LYS A 234 -2.35 15.23 2.56
C LYS A 234 -2.70 16.65 2.14
N VAL A 235 -2.74 16.90 0.84
CA VAL A 235 -2.99 18.22 0.26
C VAL A 235 -4.16 18.14 -0.72
N GLU A 236 -5.04 19.14 -0.67
CA GLU A 236 -6.07 19.33 -1.68
C GLU A 236 -5.43 19.98 -2.91
N VAL A 237 -5.74 19.45 -4.11
CA VAL A 237 -5.28 20.00 -5.37
C VAL A 237 -6.48 20.02 -6.33
N LYS A 238 -6.93 21.21 -6.70
CA LYS A 238 -8.06 21.37 -7.62
C LYS A 238 -7.68 20.92 -9.03
N ALA A 239 -8.66 20.57 -9.83
CA ALA A 239 -8.46 20.17 -11.22
C ALA A 239 -7.65 21.24 -11.98
N GLY A 240 -6.55 20.83 -12.60
CA GLY A 240 -5.61 21.70 -13.32
C GLY A 240 -4.66 22.54 -12.44
N GLU A 241 -4.83 22.54 -11.11
CA GLU A 241 -3.98 23.29 -10.19
C GLU A 241 -2.63 22.59 -9.95
N THR A 242 -1.63 23.41 -9.60
CA THR A 242 -0.32 22.95 -9.12
C THR A 242 -0.07 23.55 -7.74
N VAL A 243 0.18 22.71 -6.76
CA VAL A 243 0.54 23.11 -5.39
C VAL A 243 2.01 22.79 -5.10
N ASN A 244 2.67 23.63 -4.29
CA ASN A 244 3.99 23.32 -3.76
C ASN A 244 3.84 22.66 -2.40
N VAL A 245 4.42 21.46 -2.23
CA VAL A 245 4.39 20.72 -0.97
C VAL A 245 5.78 20.75 -0.36
N GLU A 246 5.87 21.28 0.85
CA GLU A 246 7.15 21.44 1.57
C GLU A 246 7.17 20.57 2.83
N PHE A 247 8.36 20.03 3.11
CA PHE A 247 8.67 19.25 4.30
C PHE A 247 9.90 19.83 4.97
N THR A 248 9.82 20.02 6.28
CA THR A 248 10.98 20.38 7.08
C THR A 248 11.49 19.13 7.79
N LEU A 249 12.75 18.81 7.58
CA LEU A 249 13.49 17.76 8.24
C LEU A 249 14.45 18.37 9.27
N THR A 250 14.56 17.73 10.41
CA THR A 250 15.45 18.11 11.50
C THR A 250 16.53 17.04 11.68
N CYS A 251 17.54 17.29 12.50
CA CYS A 251 18.58 16.30 12.80
C CYS A 251 18.01 14.96 13.28
N ASP A 252 16.91 14.98 14.03
CA ASP A 252 16.27 13.77 14.55
C ASP A 252 15.69 12.87 13.44
N ASP A 253 15.45 13.40 12.24
CA ASP A 253 15.02 12.61 11.11
C ASP A 253 16.14 11.74 10.53
N PHE A 254 17.38 12.12 10.78
CA PHE A 254 18.58 11.46 10.26
C PHE A 254 19.31 10.63 11.30
N ARG A 255 19.10 10.93 12.60
CA ARG A 255 19.71 10.17 13.68
C ARG A 255 19.17 8.74 13.78
N PHE A 256 20.01 7.86 14.33
CA PHE A 256 19.69 6.48 14.60
C PHE A 256 20.50 5.95 15.79
N HIS A 257 20.14 4.75 16.27
CA HIS A 257 20.92 4.09 17.31
C HIS A 257 22.02 3.23 16.69
N ASN A 258 23.28 3.51 17.08
CA ASN A 258 24.43 2.72 16.67
C ASN A 258 24.54 1.39 17.46
N ILE A 259 25.60 0.61 17.23
CA ILE A 259 25.79 -0.68 17.91
C ILE A 259 25.97 -0.54 19.43
N GLN A 260 26.39 0.61 19.94
CA GLN A 260 26.49 0.94 21.35
C GLN A 260 25.16 1.42 21.94
N MET A 261 24.07 1.46 21.15
CA MET A 261 22.77 2.00 21.53
C MET A 261 22.77 3.51 21.81
N GLU A 262 23.74 4.24 21.26
CA GLU A 262 23.80 5.69 21.31
C GLU A 262 22.98 6.27 20.16
N TYR A 263 22.22 7.34 20.41
CA TYR A 263 21.43 8.05 19.40
C TYR A 263 22.30 9.09 18.70
N VAL A 264 22.84 8.72 17.55
CA VAL A 264 23.94 9.43 16.89
C VAL A 264 23.50 10.14 15.61
N TRP A 265 24.20 11.22 15.30
CA TRP A 265 24.31 11.87 14.02
C TRP A 265 25.61 11.39 13.37
N GLU A 266 25.55 10.84 12.18
CA GLU A 266 26.74 10.42 11.44
C GLU A 266 26.83 11.20 10.13
N PRO A 267 27.99 11.80 9.80
CA PRO A 267 28.24 12.43 8.50
C PRO A 267 28.15 11.40 7.37
N GLY A 268 27.56 11.81 6.25
CA GLY A 268 27.39 10.92 5.10
C GLY A 268 26.36 11.37 4.10
N GLU A 269 26.21 10.61 3.02
CA GLU A 269 25.26 10.86 1.96
C GLU A 269 23.87 10.33 2.32
N ILE A 270 22.89 11.22 2.32
CA ILE A 270 21.48 10.87 2.48
C ILE A 270 20.72 11.15 1.19
N ARG A 271 19.93 10.19 0.73
CA ARG A 271 18.99 10.37 -0.38
C ARG A 271 17.60 10.72 0.14
N ILE A 272 17.03 11.79 -0.39
CA ILE A 272 15.70 12.28 -0.09
C ILE A 272 14.79 11.92 -1.27
N PHE A 273 13.74 11.15 -1.03
CA PHE A 273 12.73 10.77 -2.00
C PHE A 273 11.42 11.45 -1.65
N ILE A 274 10.71 11.97 -2.64
CA ILE A 274 9.33 12.44 -2.46
C ILE A 274 8.48 11.84 -3.55
N GLY A 275 7.34 11.24 -3.18
CA GLY A 275 6.47 10.60 -4.14
C GLY A 275 5.16 10.11 -3.54
N LYS A 276 4.40 9.38 -4.34
CA LYS A 276 3.05 8.90 -4.01
C LYS A 276 3.03 7.62 -3.15
N ASN A 277 4.13 6.90 -3.08
CA ASN A 277 4.26 5.65 -2.31
C ASN A 277 5.74 5.26 -2.13
N SER A 278 6.00 4.16 -1.45
CA SER A 278 7.35 3.65 -1.16
C SER A 278 8.15 3.20 -2.39
N LEU A 279 7.52 3.05 -3.56
CA LEU A 279 8.19 2.67 -4.81
C LEU A 279 8.81 3.85 -5.55
N CYS A 280 8.64 5.11 -5.08
CA CYS A 280 9.26 6.26 -5.73
C CYS A 280 10.78 6.08 -5.85
N THR A 281 11.33 6.37 -7.03
CA THR A 281 12.74 6.17 -7.37
C THR A 281 13.53 7.46 -7.48
N GLU A 282 12.85 8.56 -7.80
CA GLU A 282 13.47 9.88 -7.94
C GLU A 282 13.93 10.40 -6.59
N TYR A 283 15.15 10.92 -6.52
CA TYR A 283 15.72 11.46 -5.29
C TYR A 283 16.65 12.65 -5.53
N LYS A 284 16.90 13.40 -4.50
CA LYS A 284 18.00 14.36 -4.37
C LYS A 284 18.88 13.96 -3.18
N THR A 285 20.14 14.31 -3.26
CA THR A 285 21.14 14.00 -2.24
C THR A 285 21.43 15.24 -1.38
N VAL A 286 21.54 15.02 -0.07
CA VAL A 286 22.12 15.98 0.88
C VAL A 286 23.27 15.29 1.61
N MET A 287 24.35 16.04 1.86
CA MET A 287 25.47 15.58 2.67
C MET A 287 25.27 16.01 4.13
N LEU A 288 25.29 15.07 5.05
CA LEU A 288 25.39 15.38 6.47
C LEU A 288 26.85 15.66 6.78
N ALA A 289 27.13 16.82 7.38
CA ALA A 289 28.46 17.26 7.78
C ALA A 289 28.62 17.27 9.31
N GLU A 290 29.87 17.35 9.79
CA GLU A 290 30.19 17.47 11.22
C GLU A 290 29.64 18.77 11.83
#